data_1ec328464af782592ba2c13d78947cca
#
_entry.id   1ec328464af782592ba2c13d78947cca
#
_cell.length_a   1.000
_cell.length_b   1.000
_cell.length_c   1.000
_cell.angle_alpha   90.00
_cell.angle_beta   90.00
_cell.angle_gamma   90.00
#
_symmetry.space_group_name_H-M   'P 1'
#
loop_
_entity.id
_entity.type
_entity.pdbx_description
1 polymer ?
#
loop_
_entity_poly.entity_id
_entity_poly.type
_entity_poly.pdbx_seq_one_letter_code
_entity_poly.pdbx_strand_id
1 'polypeptide(L)'
;MYYTTDYISPVGRIKLAADGERLVGLWLEGQKYFAGTVKEEMTEAPELGIFKDTKDWLDRYFAGKRPESSELLLAPLGGEFRQGVWEILCQIPYGQLTTYGDIAKKIAEKMNRETMSAQAVGGAVGHNPISIIIPCHRVVGAAGSLT
;
A
#
# COMPACT_ATOMS: atom_id res chain seq x y z
N MET A 1 8.68 -15.28 -10.19
CA MET A 1 7.98 -16.15 -9.23
C MET A 1 7.62 -15.36 -7.98
N TYR A 2 6.42 -15.60 -7.46
CA TYR A 2 5.95 -14.92 -6.25
C TYR A 2 5.70 -15.90 -5.13
N TYR A 3 5.83 -15.41 -3.91
CA TYR A 3 5.70 -16.19 -2.67
C TYR A 3 4.62 -15.57 -1.81
N THR A 4 4.02 -16.37 -0.94
CA THR A 4 2.94 -15.90 -0.07
C THR A 4 3.06 -16.49 1.33
N THR A 5 2.44 -15.80 2.29
CA THR A 5 2.18 -16.31 3.63
C THR A 5 0.97 -15.57 4.19
N ASP A 6 0.41 -16.09 5.27
CA ASP A 6 -0.71 -15.46 5.96
C ASP A 6 -0.27 -14.89 7.30
N TYR A 7 -0.93 -13.82 7.72
CA TYR A 7 -0.75 -13.18 9.03
C TYR A 7 -2.13 -12.99 9.66
N ILE A 8 -2.31 -13.46 10.88
CA ILE A 8 -3.57 -13.31 11.60
C ILE A 8 -3.47 -12.06 12.45
N SER A 9 -4.30 -11.07 12.13
CA SER A 9 -4.30 -9.76 12.78
C SER A 9 -5.57 -9.55 13.60
N PRO A 10 -5.62 -8.46 14.43
CA PRO A 10 -6.85 -8.10 15.13
C PRO A 10 -8.03 -7.79 14.21
N VAL A 11 -7.77 -7.46 12.95
CA VAL A 11 -8.81 -7.14 11.96
C VAL A 11 -9.07 -8.30 10.99
N GLY A 12 -8.50 -9.47 11.23
CA GLY A 12 -8.71 -10.67 10.44
C GLY A 12 -7.45 -11.15 9.73
N ARG A 13 -7.65 -12.10 8.82
CA ARG A 13 -6.53 -12.67 8.07
C ARG A 13 -6.01 -11.69 7.04
N ILE A 14 -4.69 -11.55 7.01
CA ILE A 14 -3.97 -10.75 6.02
C ILE A 14 -3.11 -11.68 5.17
N LYS A 15 -3.21 -11.54 3.85
CA LYS A 15 -2.36 -12.28 2.91
C LYS A 15 -1.18 -11.39 2.51
N LEU A 16 0.03 -11.92 2.63
CA LEU A 16 1.27 -11.26 2.21
C LEU A 16 1.81 -11.92 0.95
N ALA A 17 2.36 -11.10 0.06
CA ALA A 17 3.00 -11.60 -1.15
C ALA A 17 4.34 -10.88 -1.37
N ALA A 18 5.32 -11.61 -1.88
CA ALA A 18 6.67 -11.10 -2.11
C ALA A 18 7.29 -11.71 -3.36
N ASP A 19 8.29 -11.00 -3.92
CA ASP A 19 9.07 -11.51 -5.07
C ASP A 19 10.30 -12.31 -4.65
N GLY A 20 10.48 -12.53 -3.35
CA GLY A 20 11.62 -13.21 -2.74
C GLY A 20 12.41 -12.29 -1.83
N GLU A 21 12.49 -11.00 -2.15
CA GLU A 21 13.24 -10.01 -1.38
C GLU A 21 12.40 -8.81 -0.97
N ARG A 22 11.38 -8.47 -1.75
CA ARG A 22 10.54 -7.28 -1.55
C ARG A 22 9.09 -7.67 -1.43
N LEU A 23 8.34 -6.91 -0.62
CA LEU A 23 6.90 -7.10 -0.46
C LEU A 23 6.19 -6.49 -1.67
N VAL A 24 5.36 -7.29 -2.35
CA VAL A 24 4.59 -6.84 -3.50
C VAL A 24 3.09 -6.72 -3.19
N GLY A 25 2.62 -7.32 -2.12
CA GLY A 25 1.21 -7.25 -1.76
C GLY A 25 0.94 -7.51 -0.30
N LEU A 26 -0.12 -6.87 0.20
CA LEU A 26 -0.70 -7.08 1.51
C LEU A 26 -2.18 -6.79 1.40
N TRP A 27 -3.01 -7.82 1.55
CA TRP A 27 -4.45 -7.68 1.38
C TRP A 27 -5.20 -8.25 2.58
N LEU A 28 -6.22 -7.52 3.00
CA LEU A 28 -7.16 -7.98 4.01
C LEU A 28 -8.15 -8.94 3.35
N GLU A 29 -8.47 -10.03 4.00
CA GLU A 29 -9.48 -10.98 3.51
C GLU A 29 -10.82 -10.26 3.32
N GLY A 30 -11.43 -10.43 2.15
CA GLY A 30 -12.66 -9.75 1.79
C GLY A 30 -12.47 -8.36 1.20
N GLN A 31 -11.25 -7.86 1.13
CA GLN A 31 -10.94 -6.56 0.54
C GLN A 31 -11.24 -6.57 -0.97
N LYS A 32 -11.76 -5.44 -1.47
CA LYS A 32 -11.91 -5.24 -2.92
C LYS A 32 -10.53 -5.33 -3.58
N TYR A 33 -10.44 -5.97 -4.73
CA TYR A 33 -9.18 -6.22 -5.46
C TYR A 33 -8.19 -7.10 -4.70
N PHE A 34 -8.70 -7.96 -3.80
CA PHE A 34 -7.86 -8.91 -3.06
C PHE A 34 -6.96 -9.69 -4.04
N ALA A 35 -5.64 -9.65 -3.80
CA ALA A 35 -4.60 -10.29 -4.61
C ALA A 35 -4.66 -9.94 -6.11
N GLY A 36 -5.38 -8.88 -6.49
CA GLY A 36 -5.65 -8.55 -7.90
C GLY A 36 -4.44 -8.14 -8.71
N THR A 37 -3.34 -7.67 -8.09
CA THR A 37 -2.13 -7.26 -8.80
C THR A 37 -1.18 -8.41 -9.10
N VAL A 38 -1.34 -9.55 -8.44
CA VAL A 38 -0.51 -10.74 -8.70
C VAL A 38 -1.32 -11.72 -9.52
N LYS A 39 -0.94 -11.88 -10.79
CA LYS A 39 -1.65 -12.74 -11.74
C LYS A 39 -1.10 -14.17 -11.76
N GLU A 40 0.09 -14.37 -11.24
CA GLU A 40 0.73 -15.68 -11.19
C GLU A 40 0.32 -16.43 -9.92
N GLU A 41 0.45 -17.76 -9.99
CA GLU A 41 0.30 -18.60 -8.81
C GLU A 41 1.45 -18.30 -7.84
N MET A 42 1.13 -18.24 -6.55
CA MET A 42 2.10 -17.95 -5.50
C MET A 42 2.44 -19.21 -4.71
N THR A 43 3.72 -19.36 -4.38
CA THR A 43 4.21 -20.47 -3.56
C THR A 43 4.28 -20.05 -2.09
N GLU A 44 3.73 -20.84 -1.20
CA GLU A 44 3.81 -20.55 0.22
C GLU A 44 5.25 -20.68 0.72
N ALA A 45 5.78 -19.64 1.35
CA ALA A 45 7.16 -19.60 1.84
C ALA A 45 7.26 -18.69 3.08
N PRO A 46 6.68 -19.11 4.22
CA PRO A 46 6.63 -18.28 5.41
C PRO A 46 8.00 -17.94 6.01
N GLU A 47 9.03 -18.67 5.63
CA GLU A 47 10.39 -18.49 6.16
C GLU A 47 11.17 -17.34 5.49
N LEU A 48 10.64 -16.71 4.43
CA LEU A 48 11.34 -15.60 3.78
C LEU A 48 11.59 -14.45 4.74
N GLY A 49 12.79 -13.86 4.65
CA GLY A 49 13.18 -12.74 5.50
C GLY A 49 12.22 -11.55 5.42
N ILE A 50 11.77 -11.20 4.20
CA ILE A 50 10.82 -10.10 4.03
C ILE A 50 9.50 -10.38 4.77
N PHE A 51 9.04 -11.63 4.81
CA PHE A 51 7.82 -11.96 5.54
C PHE A 51 8.02 -11.85 7.06
N LYS A 52 9.18 -12.25 7.57
CA LYS A 52 9.50 -12.09 8.99
C LYS A 52 9.54 -10.61 9.37
N ASP A 53 10.17 -9.79 8.53
CA ASP A 53 10.25 -8.35 8.76
C ASP A 53 8.87 -7.70 8.69
N THR A 54 8.04 -8.11 7.74
CA THR A 54 6.69 -7.58 7.59
C THR A 54 5.81 -7.96 8.77
N LYS A 55 5.89 -9.20 9.23
CA LYS A 55 5.11 -9.64 10.40
C LYS A 55 5.52 -8.88 11.67
N ASP A 56 6.81 -8.63 11.86
CA ASP A 56 7.30 -7.80 12.96
C ASP A 56 6.76 -6.37 12.85
N TRP A 57 6.78 -5.80 11.63
CA TRP A 57 6.24 -4.48 11.36
C TRP A 57 4.75 -4.41 11.73
N LEU A 58 3.97 -5.42 11.33
CA LEU A 58 2.54 -5.48 11.62
C LEU A 58 2.28 -5.67 13.11
N ASP A 59 3.08 -6.48 13.79
CA ASP A 59 2.97 -6.65 15.24
C ASP A 59 3.14 -5.31 15.96
N ARG A 60 4.13 -4.52 15.55
CA ARG A 60 4.36 -3.19 16.12
C ARG A 60 3.23 -2.22 15.77
N TYR A 61 2.74 -2.28 14.54
CA TYR A 61 1.64 -1.43 14.09
C TYR A 61 0.38 -1.68 14.94
N PHE A 62 0.00 -2.94 15.10
CA PHE A 62 -1.20 -3.30 15.87
C PHE A 62 -1.00 -3.14 17.39
N ALA A 63 0.23 -3.01 17.86
CA ALA A 63 0.53 -2.70 19.26
C ALA A 63 0.47 -1.20 19.57
N GLY A 64 0.08 -0.37 18.60
CA GLY A 64 -0.03 1.07 18.77
C GLY A 64 1.27 1.84 18.56
N LYS A 65 2.32 1.17 18.12
CA LYS A 65 3.57 1.82 17.73
C LYS A 65 3.40 2.41 16.32
N ARG A 66 4.33 3.24 15.90
CA ARG A 66 4.21 3.95 14.62
C ARG A 66 5.34 3.56 13.67
N PRO A 67 5.38 2.29 13.21
CA PRO A 67 6.42 1.90 12.27
C PRO A 67 6.22 2.61 10.94
N GLU A 68 7.32 2.88 10.24
CA GLU A 68 7.29 3.59 8.96
C GLU A 68 7.42 2.62 7.79
N SER A 69 6.80 2.97 6.67
CA SER A 69 6.86 2.17 5.44
C SER A 69 8.29 2.01 4.93
N SER A 70 9.15 3.00 5.20
CA SER A 70 10.56 2.97 4.80
C SER A 70 11.38 1.87 5.47
N GLU A 71 10.87 1.26 6.54
CA GLU A 71 11.53 0.14 7.21
C GLU A 71 11.48 -1.16 6.40
N LEU A 72 10.63 -1.22 5.38
CA LEU A 72 10.42 -2.43 4.58
C LEU A 72 10.77 -2.17 3.11
N LEU A 73 11.25 -3.21 2.44
CA LEU A 73 11.47 -3.18 1.01
C LEU A 73 10.14 -3.44 0.31
N LEU A 74 9.58 -2.41 -0.33
CA LEU A 74 8.28 -2.48 -0.99
C LEU A 74 8.45 -2.41 -2.49
N ALA A 75 7.71 -3.25 -3.22
CA ALA A 75 7.69 -3.24 -4.69
C ALA A 75 6.26 -3.46 -5.20
N PRO A 76 5.36 -2.51 -4.91
CA PRO A 76 3.97 -2.66 -5.37
C PRO A 76 3.91 -2.72 -6.88
N LEU A 77 3.11 -3.64 -7.43
CA LEU A 77 3.00 -3.85 -8.86
C LEU A 77 1.96 -2.90 -9.46
N GLY A 78 2.39 -2.11 -10.43
CA GLY A 78 1.51 -1.15 -11.12
C GLY A 78 2.30 -0.26 -12.05
N GLY A 79 1.59 0.52 -12.87
CA GLY A 79 2.21 1.43 -13.84
C GLY A 79 2.83 2.66 -13.17
N GLU A 80 3.50 3.46 -13.97
CA GLU A 80 4.24 4.64 -13.50
C GLU A 80 3.38 5.61 -12.70
N PHE A 81 2.16 5.89 -13.17
CA PHE A 81 1.25 6.79 -12.48
C PHE A 81 0.91 6.27 -11.08
N ARG A 82 0.49 5.01 -10.99
CA ARG A 82 0.14 4.40 -9.69
C ARG A 82 1.33 4.34 -8.75
N GLN A 83 2.52 3.99 -9.26
CA GLN A 83 3.75 3.99 -8.47
C GLN A 83 4.00 5.38 -7.88
N GLY A 84 3.85 6.43 -8.67
CA GLY A 84 4.03 7.81 -8.21
C GLY A 84 3.04 8.19 -7.11
N VAL A 85 1.77 7.80 -7.25
CA VAL A 85 0.75 8.05 -6.23
C VAL A 85 1.10 7.32 -4.94
N TRP A 86 1.46 6.05 -5.02
CA TRP A 86 1.80 5.26 -3.82
C TRP A 86 3.03 5.79 -3.11
N GLU A 87 4.03 6.28 -3.84
CA GLU A 87 5.20 6.94 -3.24
C GLU A 87 4.81 8.19 -2.44
N ILE A 88 3.91 8.99 -2.99
CA ILE A 88 3.40 10.19 -2.30
C ILE A 88 2.68 9.79 -1.02
N LEU A 89 1.87 8.71 -1.06
CA LEU A 89 1.18 8.21 0.12
C LEU A 89 2.16 7.82 1.22
N CYS A 90 3.25 7.18 0.88
CA CYS A 90 4.27 6.78 1.86
C CYS A 90 4.95 7.96 2.55
N GLN A 91 4.87 9.16 1.96
CA GLN A 91 5.47 10.35 2.52
C GLN A 91 4.55 11.08 3.50
N ILE A 92 3.29 10.67 3.64
CA ILE A 92 2.34 11.31 4.54
C ILE A 92 2.66 10.87 5.98
N PRO A 93 3.01 11.81 6.90
CA PRO A 93 3.32 11.44 8.27
C PRO A 93 2.11 10.84 9.00
N TYR A 94 2.39 10.00 9.98
CA TYR A 94 1.36 9.44 10.84
C TYR A 94 0.55 10.56 11.51
N GLY A 95 -0.76 10.42 11.50
CA GLY A 95 -1.66 11.41 12.10
C GLY A 95 -1.98 12.59 11.21
N GLN A 96 -1.42 12.67 10.01
CA GLN A 96 -1.74 13.71 9.05
C GLN A 96 -2.63 13.16 7.94
N LEU A 97 -3.38 14.06 7.29
CA LEU A 97 -4.27 13.73 6.19
C LEU A 97 -3.88 14.54 4.97
N THR A 98 -4.23 14.04 3.80
CA THR A 98 -4.10 14.75 2.53
C THR A 98 -5.39 14.58 1.73
N THR A 99 -5.51 15.28 0.62
CA THR A 99 -6.67 15.16 -0.27
C THR A 99 -6.25 14.59 -1.61
N TYR A 100 -7.22 14.05 -2.34
CA TYR A 100 -6.98 13.58 -3.72
C TYR A 100 -6.48 14.72 -4.60
N GLY A 101 -7.02 15.93 -4.40
CA GLY A 101 -6.59 17.10 -5.16
C GLY A 101 -5.14 17.48 -4.90
N ASP A 102 -4.69 17.42 -3.65
CA ASP A 102 -3.30 17.70 -3.29
C ASP A 102 -2.35 16.65 -3.87
N ILE A 103 -2.74 15.39 -3.83
CA ILE A 103 -1.95 14.33 -4.47
C ILE A 103 -1.89 14.55 -5.98
N ALA A 104 -3.02 14.91 -6.59
CA ALA A 104 -3.07 15.19 -8.03
C ALA A 104 -2.11 16.29 -8.42
N LYS A 105 -2.01 17.37 -7.63
CA LYS A 105 -1.05 18.45 -7.88
C LYS A 105 0.39 17.95 -7.81
N LYS A 106 0.72 17.17 -6.80
CA LYS A 106 2.07 16.63 -6.61
C LYS A 106 2.47 15.68 -7.73
N ILE A 107 1.54 14.80 -8.16
CA ILE A 107 1.85 13.85 -9.23
C ILE A 107 1.94 14.55 -10.59
N ALA A 108 1.17 15.61 -10.81
CA ALA A 108 1.27 16.41 -12.03
C ALA A 108 2.67 17.05 -12.14
N GLU A 109 3.17 17.61 -11.05
CA GLU A 109 4.53 18.17 -11.01
C GLU A 109 5.57 17.09 -11.28
N LYS A 110 5.44 15.94 -10.63
CA LYS A 110 6.38 14.82 -10.75
C LYS A 110 6.42 14.27 -12.17
N MET A 111 5.27 14.23 -12.86
CA MET A 111 5.16 13.73 -14.23
C MET A 111 5.27 14.83 -15.28
N ASN A 112 5.59 16.05 -14.85
CA ASN A 112 5.74 17.21 -15.73
C ASN A 112 4.49 17.47 -16.57
N ARG A 113 3.32 17.45 -15.95
CA ARG A 113 2.03 17.73 -16.55
C ARG A 113 1.42 18.98 -15.91
N GLU A 114 0.58 19.70 -16.65
CA GLU A 114 -0.10 20.89 -16.13
C GLU A 114 -1.14 20.53 -15.08
N THR A 115 -1.90 19.46 -15.31
CA THR A 115 -2.97 19.03 -14.41
C THR A 115 -3.01 17.51 -14.31
N MET A 116 -3.67 17.03 -13.27
CA MET A 116 -3.94 15.61 -13.07
C MET A 116 -5.31 15.46 -12.41
N SER A 117 -6.07 14.47 -12.86
CA SER A 117 -7.41 14.20 -12.34
C SER A 117 -7.38 13.65 -10.91
N ALA A 118 -8.14 14.27 -10.02
CA ALA A 118 -8.33 13.74 -8.66
C ALA A 118 -9.04 12.38 -8.71
N GLN A 119 -9.90 12.16 -9.70
CA GLN A 119 -10.57 10.87 -9.88
C GLN A 119 -9.57 9.77 -10.26
N ALA A 120 -8.60 10.08 -11.12
CA ALA A 120 -7.54 9.12 -11.47
C ALA A 120 -6.70 8.76 -10.25
N VAL A 121 -6.38 9.76 -9.41
CA VAL A 121 -5.69 9.53 -8.13
C VAL A 121 -6.51 8.61 -7.23
N GLY A 122 -7.83 8.85 -7.12
CA GLY A 122 -8.73 8.00 -6.35
C GLY A 122 -8.69 6.55 -6.80
N GLY A 123 -8.65 6.32 -8.12
CA GLY A 123 -8.50 4.98 -8.67
C GLY A 123 -7.19 4.32 -8.25
N ALA A 124 -6.08 5.05 -8.30
CA ALA A 124 -4.77 4.53 -7.87
C ALA A 124 -4.75 4.22 -6.38
N VAL A 125 -5.31 5.08 -5.54
CA VAL A 125 -5.42 4.87 -4.10
C VAL A 125 -6.26 3.62 -3.80
N GLY A 126 -7.38 3.45 -4.50
CA GLY A 126 -8.27 2.31 -4.31
C GLY A 126 -7.66 0.98 -4.74
N HIS A 127 -6.69 0.99 -5.65
CA HIS A 127 -5.99 -0.21 -6.12
C HIS A 127 -4.66 -0.46 -5.41
N ASN A 128 -4.39 0.23 -4.30
CA ASN A 128 -3.19 0.04 -3.51
C ASN A 128 -3.01 -1.45 -3.16
N PRO A 129 -1.94 -2.11 -3.63
CA PRO A 129 -1.74 -3.53 -3.40
C PRO A 129 -1.10 -3.87 -2.05
N ILE A 130 -0.62 -2.86 -1.30
CA ILE A 130 0.03 -3.06 -0.01
C ILE A 130 -0.73 -2.24 1.04
N SER A 131 -1.92 -2.71 1.39
CA SER A 131 -2.78 -2.05 2.37
C SER A 131 -2.07 -1.89 3.72
N ILE A 132 -2.48 -0.91 4.51
CA ILE A 132 -1.94 -0.58 5.83
C ILE A 132 -0.54 0.06 5.73
N ILE A 133 0.41 -0.59 5.09
CA ILE A 133 1.81 -0.10 5.00
C ILE A 133 1.88 1.12 4.08
N ILE A 134 1.26 1.03 2.90
CA ILE A 134 1.06 2.21 2.06
C ILE A 134 -0.26 2.85 2.54
N PRO A 135 -0.21 4.02 3.19
CA PRO A 135 -1.33 4.51 3.99
C PRO A 135 -2.44 5.19 3.19
N CYS A 136 -3.21 4.43 2.42
CA CYS A 136 -4.35 4.97 1.67
C CYS A 136 -5.43 5.56 2.58
N HIS A 137 -5.49 5.14 3.83
CA HIS A 137 -6.45 5.65 4.83
C HIS A 137 -6.16 7.10 5.27
N ARG A 138 -5.06 7.69 4.84
CA ARG A 138 -4.70 9.09 5.13
C ARG A 138 -5.18 10.05 4.05
N VAL A 139 -5.96 9.59 3.08
CA VAL A 139 -6.51 10.40 2.00
C VAL A 139 -8.00 10.64 2.21
N VAL A 140 -8.42 11.89 2.09
CA VAL A 140 -9.82 12.28 2.21
C VAL A 140 -10.24 13.10 1.00
N GLY A 141 -11.56 13.22 0.78
CA GLY A 141 -12.08 14.12 -0.25
C GLY A 141 -11.90 15.58 0.13
N ALA A 142 -12.13 16.49 -0.84
CA ALA A 142 -11.95 17.92 -0.64
C ALA A 142 -12.80 18.48 0.51
N ALA A 143 -13.94 17.84 0.79
CA ALA A 143 -14.85 18.23 1.89
C ALA A 143 -14.54 17.52 3.20
N GLY A 144 -13.41 16.83 3.29
CA GLY A 144 -13.02 16.05 4.48
C GLY A 144 -13.68 14.67 4.59
N SER A 145 -14.36 14.20 3.55
CA SER A 145 -14.99 12.88 3.53
C SER A 145 -13.94 11.78 3.51
N LEU A 146 -14.15 10.74 4.32
CA LEU A 146 -13.30 9.55 4.30
C LEU A 146 -13.56 8.72 3.03
N THR A 147 -12.53 8.09 2.55
CA THR A 147 -12.61 7.25 1.34
C THR A 147 -12.78 5.79 1.65
#